data_d0d3f04aa0c30966b06ddefb4845866f
#
_entry.id   d0d3f04aa0c30966b06ddefb4845866f
#
_cell.length_a   1.000
_cell.length_b   1.000
_cell.length_c   1.000
_cell.angle_alpha   90.00
_cell.angle_beta   90.00
_cell.angle_gamma   90.00
#
_symmetry.space_group_name_H-M   'P 1'
#
loop_
_entity.id
_entity.type
_entity.pdbx_description
1 polymer ?
#
loop_
_entity_poly.entity_id
_entity_poly.type
_entity_poly.pdbx_seq_one_letter_code
_entity_poly.pdbx_strand_id
1 'polypeptide(L)'
;MRVYDHFPNPDCKGYTILNIHGYHGSPKNSAYTAQHEIGCENIISPSIDYDSEESSNIIGTLNMLRVQYKADMIVGTSLGGFYAAVLSGRHDLPAMLVNPCLTPFLLDILSKFKTRPLVKLFGELATIDSANVSCIVGDDDEVLGNHTFTEKLLGNSRFRRIDGGKHSGATLPLKEFFTEML
;
A
#
# COMPACT_ATOMS: atom_id res chain seq x y z
N MET A 1 -8.97 -12.35 -9.68
CA MET A 1 -9.04 -11.14 -8.81
C MET A 1 -10.33 -10.37 -9.11
N ARG A 2 -11.16 -10.07 -8.10
CA ARG A 2 -12.34 -9.19 -8.23
C ARG A 2 -11.92 -7.75 -7.94
N VAL A 3 -12.42 -6.79 -8.71
CA VAL A 3 -12.09 -5.37 -8.53
C VAL A 3 -13.32 -4.64 -7.99
N TYR A 4 -13.12 -3.82 -6.99
CA TYR A 4 -14.07 -2.86 -6.45
C TYR A 4 -13.63 -1.47 -6.85
N ASP A 5 -14.49 -0.75 -7.51
CA ASP A 5 -14.25 0.60 -7.97
C ASP A 5 -15.23 1.60 -7.34
N HIS A 6 -14.78 2.80 -7.13
CA HIS A 6 -15.56 3.91 -6.61
C HIS A 6 -15.21 5.17 -7.41
N PHE A 7 -16.22 5.74 -8.04
CA PHE A 7 -16.11 6.96 -8.83
C PHE A 7 -17.18 7.94 -8.35
N PRO A 8 -16.86 8.81 -7.38
CA PRO A 8 -17.86 9.65 -6.70
C PRO A 8 -18.49 10.70 -7.63
N ASN A 9 -17.70 11.21 -8.57
CA ASN A 9 -18.15 12.23 -9.53
C ASN A 9 -17.30 12.15 -10.80
N PRO A 10 -17.90 12.09 -12.00
CA PRO A 10 -17.16 12.11 -13.27
C PRO A 10 -16.37 13.42 -13.50
N ASP A 11 -16.76 14.51 -12.85
CA ASP A 11 -16.06 15.79 -12.91
C ASP A 11 -15.01 15.96 -11.77
N CYS A 12 -14.86 14.95 -10.91
CA CYS A 12 -13.88 14.98 -9.83
C CYS A 12 -12.47 15.02 -10.43
N LYS A 13 -11.70 16.03 -10.04
CA LYS A 13 -10.31 16.22 -10.45
C LYS A 13 -9.30 15.58 -9.49
N GLY A 14 -9.77 14.77 -8.56
CA GLY A 14 -8.92 14.04 -7.62
C GLY A 14 -8.11 12.94 -8.32
N TYR A 15 -7.22 12.32 -7.54
CA TYR A 15 -6.39 11.21 -8.02
C TYR A 15 -7.24 9.98 -8.34
N THR A 16 -6.76 9.18 -9.30
CA THR A 16 -7.22 7.80 -9.48
C THR A 16 -6.26 6.89 -8.73
N ILE A 17 -6.72 6.28 -7.65
CA ILE A 17 -5.91 5.55 -6.69
C ILE A 17 -6.08 4.05 -6.88
N LEU A 18 -4.97 3.33 -7.02
CA LEU A 18 -4.95 1.87 -6.87
C LEU A 18 -4.71 1.55 -5.39
N ASN A 19 -5.75 1.10 -4.68
CA ASN A 19 -5.69 0.72 -3.27
C ASN A 19 -5.43 -0.77 -3.10
N ILE A 20 -4.35 -1.16 -2.42
CA ILE A 20 -3.88 -2.53 -2.26
C ILE A 20 -3.96 -2.92 -0.78
N HIS A 21 -4.85 -3.87 -0.45
CA HIS A 21 -5.01 -4.35 0.92
C HIS A 21 -3.88 -5.30 1.36
N GLY A 22 -3.74 -5.51 2.67
CA GLY A 22 -2.77 -6.44 3.25
C GLY A 22 -3.19 -7.91 3.20
N TYR A 23 -2.32 -8.79 3.72
CA TYR A 23 -2.56 -10.21 3.86
C TYR A 23 -3.81 -10.46 4.71
N HIS A 24 -4.69 -11.37 4.28
CA HIS A 24 -6.00 -11.64 4.88
C HIS A 24 -6.90 -10.39 5.07
N GLY A 25 -6.55 -9.28 4.43
CA GLY A 25 -7.37 -8.08 4.42
C GLY A 25 -8.49 -8.13 3.38
N SER A 26 -9.14 -7.01 3.18
CA SER A 26 -10.20 -6.86 2.18
C SER A 26 -9.99 -5.62 1.33
N PRO A 27 -10.59 -5.57 0.12
CA PRO A 27 -10.56 -4.37 -0.72
C PRO A 27 -11.09 -3.11 -0.02
N LYS A 28 -12.06 -3.27 0.86
CA LYS A 28 -12.65 -2.18 1.67
C LYS A 28 -11.98 -2.10 3.04
N ASN A 29 -10.66 -2.01 3.06
CA ASN A 29 -9.87 -1.83 4.28
C ASN A 29 -9.99 -0.40 4.84
N SER A 30 -9.33 -0.14 5.97
CA SER A 30 -9.34 1.19 6.62
C SER A 30 -8.83 2.30 5.70
N ALA A 31 -7.82 2.01 4.86
CA ALA A 31 -7.31 2.98 3.89
C ALA A 31 -8.35 3.31 2.81
N TYR A 32 -9.04 2.29 2.27
CA TYR A 32 -10.16 2.51 1.35
C TYR A 32 -11.26 3.38 1.99
N THR A 33 -11.64 3.06 3.23
CA THR A 33 -12.70 3.81 3.94
C THR A 33 -12.31 5.26 4.13
N ALA A 34 -11.08 5.53 4.57
CA ALA A 34 -10.60 6.89 4.77
C ALA A 34 -10.55 7.68 3.45
N GLN A 35 -10.06 7.08 2.36
CA GLN A 35 -10.07 7.70 1.02
C GLN A 35 -11.50 8.01 0.56
N HIS A 36 -12.42 7.06 0.72
CA HIS A 36 -13.83 7.24 0.35
C HIS A 36 -14.49 8.38 1.11
N GLU A 37 -14.13 8.57 2.37
CA GLU A 37 -14.72 9.60 3.23
C GLU A 37 -14.19 11.02 2.96
N ILE A 38 -12.99 11.17 2.38
CA ILE A 38 -12.50 12.48 1.90
C ILE A 38 -13.09 12.92 0.56
N GLY A 39 -13.57 12.00 -0.26
CA GLY A 39 -14.69 12.26 -1.16
C GLY A 39 -14.41 12.59 -2.62
N CYS A 40 -13.20 12.89 -3.07
CA CYS A 40 -12.95 13.25 -4.48
C CYS A 40 -12.08 12.28 -5.28
N GLU A 41 -11.62 11.21 -4.66
CA GLU A 41 -10.71 10.26 -5.31
C GLU A 41 -11.48 9.15 -6.01
N ASN A 42 -11.00 8.77 -7.18
CA ASN A 42 -11.41 7.53 -7.82
C ASN A 42 -10.61 6.39 -7.21
N ILE A 43 -11.27 5.37 -6.69
CA ILE A 43 -10.59 4.27 -5.98
C ILE A 43 -10.82 2.97 -6.72
N ILE A 44 -9.74 2.31 -7.10
CA ILE A 44 -9.71 0.96 -7.66
C ILE A 44 -9.10 0.04 -6.61
N SER A 45 -9.88 -0.89 -6.07
CA SER A 45 -9.44 -1.76 -4.98
C SER A 45 -9.68 -3.24 -5.33
N PRO A 46 -8.64 -3.96 -5.78
CA PRO A 46 -8.75 -5.37 -6.09
C PRO A 46 -8.81 -6.24 -4.82
N SER A 47 -9.58 -7.33 -4.91
CA SER A 47 -9.53 -8.43 -3.93
C SER A 47 -8.39 -9.37 -4.31
N ILE A 48 -7.40 -9.52 -3.45
CA ILE A 48 -6.21 -10.34 -3.68
C ILE A 48 -6.27 -11.55 -2.76
N ASP A 49 -6.18 -12.74 -3.35
CA ASP A 49 -5.98 -13.97 -2.61
C ASP A 49 -4.48 -14.28 -2.55
N TYR A 50 -3.84 -13.80 -1.49
CA TYR A 50 -2.40 -13.97 -1.30
C TYR A 50 -2.00 -15.41 -1.04
N ASP A 51 -2.90 -16.29 -0.59
CA ASP A 51 -2.59 -17.70 -0.32
C ASP A 51 -2.52 -18.54 -1.60
N SER A 52 -3.33 -18.20 -2.59
CA SER A 52 -3.42 -18.99 -3.83
C SER A 52 -2.66 -18.38 -5.01
N GLU A 53 -2.40 -17.07 -5.01
CA GLU A 53 -1.78 -16.37 -6.13
C GLU A 53 -0.26 -16.20 -5.93
N GLU A 54 0.51 -16.43 -6.97
CA GLU A 54 1.95 -16.16 -6.94
C GLU A 54 2.25 -14.66 -7.00
N SER A 55 3.28 -14.22 -6.28
CA SER A 55 3.68 -12.81 -6.21
C SER A 55 3.94 -12.16 -7.58
N SER A 56 4.45 -12.94 -8.55
CA SER A 56 4.66 -12.50 -9.93
C SER A 56 3.34 -12.20 -10.64
N ASN A 57 2.29 -13.01 -10.38
CA ASN A 57 0.97 -12.80 -10.95
C ASN A 57 0.27 -11.62 -10.28
N ILE A 58 0.41 -11.50 -8.96
CA ILE A 58 -0.14 -10.37 -8.20
C ILE A 58 0.41 -9.06 -8.75
N ILE A 59 1.74 -8.89 -8.81
CA ILE A 59 2.34 -7.65 -9.28
C ILE A 59 2.01 -7.35 -10.75
N GLY A 60 1.96 -8.38 -11.60
CA GLY A 60 1.56 -8.25 -13.00
C GLY A 60 0.12 -7.77 -13.15
N THR A 61 -0.81 -8.36 -12.38
CA THR A 61 -2.22 -7.97 -12.40
C THR A 61 -2.44 -6.56 -11.84
N LEU A 62 -1.75 -6.21 -10.75
CA LEU A 62 -1.81 -4.84 -10.20
C LEU A 62 -1.30 -3.81 -11.21
N ASN A 63 -0.23 -4.12 -11.94
CA ASN A 63 0.26 -3.23 -12.99
C ASN A 63 -0.73 -3.12 -14.16
N MET A 64 -1.41 -4.21 -14.55
CA MET A 64 -2.49 -4.15 -15.56
C MET A 64 -3.63 -3.23 -15.10
N LEU A 65 -4.08 -3.39 -13.85
CA LEU A 65 -5.15 -2.53 -13.29
C LEU A 65 -4.72 -1.06 -13.28
N ARG A 66 -3.49 -0.78 -12.85
CA ARG A 66 -2.92 0.57 -12.90
C ARG A 66 -3.04 1.19 -14.30
N VAL A 67 -2.64 0.45 -15.33
CA VAL A 67 -2.70 0.92 -16.72
C VAL A 67 -4.15 1.08 -17.20
N GLN A 68 -4.99 0.07 -16.96
CA GLN A 68 -6.38 0.03 -17.40
C GLN A 68 -7.20 1.21 -16.84
N TYR A 69 -7.03 1.50 -15.56
CA TYR A 69 -7.77 2.59 -14.89
C TYR A 69 -7.01 3.91 -14.86
N LYS A 70 -5.81 3.95 -15.45
CA LYS A 70 -4.94 5.14 -15.45
C LYS A 70 -4.68 5.65 -14.03
N ALA A 71 -4.42 4.73 -13.10
CA ALA A 71 -4.10 5.10 -11.73
C ALA A 71 -2.80 5.93 -11.72
N ASP A 72 -2.88 7.10 -11.12
CA ASP A 72 -1.81 8.08 -10.99
C ASP A 72 -1.22 8.11 -9.59
N MET A 73 -1.80 7.34 -8.66
CA MET A 73 -1.31 7.13 -7.30
C MET A 73 -1.58 5.70 -6.82
N ILE A 74 -0.76 5.23 -5.89
CA ILE A 74 -0.92 3.90 -5.28
C ILE A 74 -1.00 4.04 -3.77
N VAL A 75 -1.98 3.38 -3.15
CA VAL A 75 -2.07 3.24 -1.69
C VAL A 75 -1.91 1.77 -1.33
N GLY A 76 -1.05 1.47 -0.36
CA GLY A 76 -0.82 0.09 0.05
C GLY A 76 -0.77 -0.08 1.57
N THR A 77 -1.47 -1.10 2.08
CA THR A 77 -1.49 -1.43 3.52
C THR A 77 -0.79 -2.75 3.77
N SER A 78 0.10 -2.81 4.77
CA SER A 78 0.79 -4.03 5.19
C SER A 78 1.51 -4.72 4.00
N LEU A 79 1.20 -5.99 3.69
CA LEU A 79 1.74 -6.68 2.50
C LEU A 79 1.37 -5.96 1.19
N GLY A 80 0.20 -5.33 1.10
CA GLY A 80 -0.16 -4.47 -0.02
C GLY A 80 0.77 -3.26 -0.16
N GLY A 81 1.31 -2.77 0.96
CA GLY A 81 2.34 -1.72 0.98
C GLY A 81 3.65 -2.14 0.31
N PHE A 82 4.03 -3.41 0.42
CA PHE A 82 5.17 -3.95 -0.31
C PHE A 82 4.97 -3.87 -1.84
N TYR A 83 3.83 -4.33 -2.33
CA TYR A 83 3.51 -4.26 -3.76
C TYR A 83 3.37 -2.82 -4.26
N ALA A 84 2.77 -1.96 -3.44
CA ALA A 84 2.65 -0.52 -3.74
C ALA A 84 4.03 0.13 -3.89
N ALA A 85 4.94 -0.15 -2.97
CA ALA A 85 6.32 0.35 -3.00
C ALA A 85 7.08 -0.13 -4.24
N VAL A 86 6.97 -1.41 -4.61
CA VAL A 86 7.58 -1.95 -5.84
C VAL A 86 7.02 -1.26 -7.09
N LEU A 87 5.69 -1.07 -7.18
CA LEU A 87 5.08 -0.40 -8.33
C LEU A 87 5.46 1.08 -8.40
N SER A 88 5.54 1.76 -7.26
CA SER A 88 6.01 3.15 -7.17
C SER A 88 7.43 3.27 -7.76
N GLY A 89 8.37 2.44 -7.32
CA GLY A 89 9.73 2.45 -7.84
C GLY A 89 9.85 2.11 -9.33
N ARG A 90 9.04 1.15 -9.82
CA ARG A 90 9.02 0.75 -11.24
C ARG A 90 8.53 1.83 -12.18
N HIS A 91 7.61 2.66 -11.74
CA HIS A 91 6.84 3.55 -12.61
C HIS A 91 6.95 5.02 -12.20
N ASP A 92 7.77 5.31 -11.20
CA ASP A 92 7.94 6.67 -10.66
C ASP A 92 6.60 7.32 -10.27
N LEU A 93 5.76 6.55 -9.58
CA LEU A 93 4.42 6.97 -9.17
C LEU A 93 4.37 7.34 -7.70
N PRO A 94 3.63 8.38 -7.34
CA PRO A 94 3.33 8.68 -5.94
C PRO A 94 2.72 7.47 -5.23
N ALA A 95 3.17 7.21 -4.00
CA ALA A 95 2.62 6.16 -3.17
C ALA A 95 2.36 6.62 -1.74
N MET A 96 1.29 6.10 -1.14
CA MET A 96 1.00 6.25 0.29
C MET A 96 0.97 4.88 0.95
N LEU A 97 1.79 4.69 1.96
CA LEU A 97 1.99 3.41 2.62
C LEU A 97 1.48 3.46 4.06
N VAL A 98 0.67 2.47 4.43
CA VAL A 98 0.08 2.33 5.76
C VAL A 98 0.60 1.06 6.41
N ASN A 99 1.39 1.17 7.48
CA ASN A 99 2.06 0.06 8.13
C ASN A 99 2.68 -0.94 7.12
N PRO A 100 3.52 -0.51 6.16
CA PRO A 100 3.95 -1.35 5.07
C PRO A 100 4.89 -2.47 5.54
N CYS A 101 4.62 -3.70 5.10
CA CYS A 101 5.49 -4.85 5.31
C CYS A 101 6.54 -4.94 4.19
N LEU A 102 7.62 -4.16 4.26
CA LEU A 102 8.62 -4.10 3.19
C LEU A 102 9.60 -5.28 3.19
N THR A 103 9.58 -6.13 4.22
CA THR A 103 10.40 -7.35 4.34
C THR A 103 9.53 -8.60 4.54
N PRO A 104 8.58 -8.90 3.63
CA PRO A 104 7.56 -9.91 3.87
C PRO A 104 8.13 -11.33 4.08
N PHE A 105 9.30 -11.62 3.54
CA PHE A 105 9.98 -12.92 3.69
C PHE A 105 10.57 -13.15 5.11
N LEU A 106 10.58 -12.14 5.97
CA LEU A 106 11.01 -12.26 7.38
C LEU A 106 9.86 -12.59 8.33
N LEU A 107 8.61 -12.58 7.86
CA LEU A 107 7.46 -12.89 8.70
C LEU A 107 7.10 -14.38 8.60
N ASP A 108 7.04 -15.06 9.72
CA ASP A 108 6.67 -16.49 9.82
C ASP A 108 5.30 -16.77 9.20
N ILE A 109 4.32 -15.86 9.41
CA ILE A 109 2.99 -15.98 8.84
C ILE A 109 3.01 -16.01 7.30
N LEU A 110 4.03 -15.41 6.68
CA LEU A 110 4.23 -15.37 5.25
C LEU A 110 5.24 -16.42 4.76
N SER A 111 5.73 -17.31 5.62
CA SER A 111 6.69 -18.37 5.29
C SER A 111 6.16 -19.39 4.26
N LYS A 112 4.83 -19.47 4.10
CA LYS A 112 4.16 -20.27 3.08
C LYS A 112 4.38 -19.75 1.66
N PHE A 113 4.70 -18.48 1.50
CA PHE A 113 4.95 -17.89 0.19
C PHE A 113 6.27 -18.41 -0.36
N LYS A 114 6.28 -18.67 -1.66
CA LYS A 114 7.53 -18.94 -2.36
C LYS A 114 8.44 -17.71 -2.22
N THR A 115 9.46 -17.82 -1.39
CA THR A 115 10.34 -16.68 -1.02
C THR A 115 11.08 -16.10 -2.22
N ARG A 116 11.43 -16.89 -3.25
CA ARG A 116 12.18 -16.43 -4.42
C ARG A 116 11.54 -15.25 -5.16
N PRO A 117 10.24 -15.28 -5.53
CA PRO A 117 9.60 -14.13 -6.19
C PRO A 117 9.57 -12.88 -5.29
N LEU A 118 9.33 -13.03 -3.99
CA LEU A 118 9.35 -11.92 -3.05
C LEU A 118 10.73 -11.30 -2.89
N VAL A 119 11.80 -12.13 -2.81
CA VAL A 119 13.18 -11.62 -2.74
C VAL A 119 13.57 -10.87 -4.01
N LYS A 120 13.13 -11.35 -5.18
CA LYS A 120 13.36 -10.63 -6.45
C LYS A 120 12.69 -9.26 -6.43
N LEU A 121 11.41 -9.20 -6.03
CA LEU A 121 10.67 -7.95 -5.92
C LEU A 121 11.27 -7.03 -4.85
N PHE A 122 11.77 -7.59 -3.75
CA PHE A 122 12.46 -6.82 -2.71
C PHE A 122 13.68 -6.07 -3.25
N GLY A 123 14.45 -6.67 -4.16
CA GLY A 123 15.58 -5.99 -4.81
C GLY A 123 15.16 -4.73 -5.58
N GLU A 124 13.92 -4.67 -6.04
CA GLU A 124 13.38 -3.51 -6.76
C GLU A 124 13.03 -2.33 -5.85
N LEU A 125 12.93 -2.54 -4.53
CA LEU A 125 12.74 -1.43 -3.58
C LEU A 125 13.89 -0.41 -3.64
N ALA A 126 15.06 -0.81 -4.12
CA ALA A 126 16.19 0.11 -4.34
C ALA A 126 15.91 1.19 -5.41
N THR A 127 14.88 1.03 -6.23
CA THR A 127 14.48 2.02 -7.26
C THR A 127 13.48 3.05 -6.77
N ILE A 128 13.03 2.94 -5.51
CA ILE A 128 12.06 3.88 -4.95
C ILE A 128 12.69 5.27 -4.82
N ASP A 129 12.01 6.28 -5.34
CA ASP A 129 12.23 7.65 -4.94
C ASP A 129 11.44 7.95 -3.67
N SER A 130 12.13 8.06 -2.55
CA SER A 130 11.50 8.35 -1.25
C SER A 130 10.77 9.70 -1.23
N ALA A 131 11.13 10.65 -2.10
CA ALA A 131 10.44 11.94 -2.22
C ALA A 131 8.99 11.79 -2.75
N ASN A 132 8.72 10.71 -3.50
CA ASN A 132 7.39 10.40 -4.03
C ASN A 132 6.55 9.54 -3.08
N VAL A 133 7.10 9.15 -1.92
CA VAL A 133 6.41 8.23 -0.99
C VAL A 133 6.08 8.90 0.32
N SER A 134 4.80 8.84 0.71
CA SER A 134 4.32 9.19 2.04
C SER A 134 4.06 7.92 2.83
N CYS A 135 4.41 7.90 4.11
CA CYS A 135 4.27 6.70 4.93
C CYS A 135 3.75 7.04 6.33
N ILE A 136 2.81 6.24 6.82
CA ILE A 136 2.30 6.31 8.19
C ILE A 136 2.40 4.94 8.86
N VAL A 137 2.95 4.91 10.06
CA VAL A 137 3.15 3.68 10.84
C VAL A 137 2.73 3.86 12.29
N GLY A 138 2.25 2.79 12.90
CA GLY A 138 1.98 2.73 14.34
C GLY A 138 3.21 2.28 15.11
N ASP A 139 3.47 2.87 16.27
CA ASP A 139 4.61 2.47 17.12
C ASP A 139 4.35 1.17 17.90
N ASP A 140 3.07 0.84 18.13
CA ASP A 140 2.62 -0.39 18.80
C ASP A 140 2.14 -1.44 17.78
N ASP A 141 2.77 -1.50 16.60
CA ASP A 141 2.45 -2.49 15.57
C ASP A 141 2.81 -3.90 16.04
N GLU A 142 1.81 -4.66 16.44
CA GLU A 142 1.96 -6.01 17.02
C GLU A 142 2.29 -7.10 15.97
N VAL A 143 2.19 -6.79 14.69
CA VAL A 143 2.46 -7.73 13.59
C VAL A 143 3.87 -7.57 13.04
N LEU A 144 4.28 -6.34 12.78
CA LEU A 144 5.59 -6.03 12.18
C LEU A 144 6.64 -5.70 13.24
N GLY A 145 6.22 -5.44 14.47
CA GLY A 145 7.08 -5.12 15.61
C GLY A 145 7.64 -3.71 15.51
N ASN A 146 8.57 -3.47 14.58
CA ASN A 146 9.13 -2.14 14.38
C ASN A 146 9.27 -1.82 12.89
N HIS A 147 9.27 -0.54 12.58
CA HIS A 147 9.37 -0.02 11.22
C HIS A 147 10.75 0.57 10.88
N THR A 148 11.81 0.12 11.57
CA THR A 148 13.17 0.67 11.41
C THR A 148 13.69 0.55 9.98
N PHE A 149 13.43 -0.58 9.31
CA PHE A 149 13.83 -0.76 7.90
C PHE A 149 13.05 0.20 6.99
N THR A 150 11.73 0.28 7.18
CA THR A 150 10.85 1.17 6.43
C THR A 150 11.29 2.63 6.58
N GLU A 151 11.57 3.06 7.81
CA GLU A 151 12.03 4.42 8.09
C GLU A 151 13.39 4.71 7.45
N LYS A 152 14.34 3.78 7.49
CA LYS A 152 15.64 3.94 6.83
C LYS A 152 15.52 4.04 5.31
N LEU A 153 14.58 3.33 4.71
CA LEU A 153 14.37 3.34 3.27
C LEU A 153 13.58 4.57 2.81
N LEU A 154 12.55 4.97 3.57
CA LEU A 154 11.56 5.97 3.19
C LEU A 154 11.58 7.22 4.08
N GLY A 155 12.51 7.30 5.05
CA GLY A 155 12.56 8.34 6.06
C GLY A 155 12.81 9.73 5.44
N ASN A 156 11.74 10.47 5.31
CA ASN A 156 11.71 11.84 4.82
C ASN A 156 10.66 12.64 5.62
N SER A 157 10.40 13.88 5.22
CA SER A 157 9.40 14.75 5.87
C SER A 157 7.96 14.23 5.80
N ARG A 158 7.69 13.19 4.99
CA ARG A 158 6.37 12.55 4.81
C ARG A 158 6.23 11.22 5.55
N PHE A 159 7.25 10.83 6.34
CA PHE A 159 7.19 9.66 7.20
C PHE A 159 6.64 10.03 8.57
N ARG A 160 5.56 9.36 9.00
CA ARG A 160 4.89 9.62 10.27
C ARG A 160 4.84 8.39 11.15
N ARG A 161 5.21 8.56 12.42
CA ARG A 161 4.97 7.60 13.49
C ARG A 161 3.82 8.05 14.35
N ILE A 162 2.93 7.14 14.70
CA ILE A 162 1.75 7.39 15.53
C ILE A 162 1.93 6.61 16.83
N ASP A 163 2.07 7.33 17.92
CA ASP A 163 2.17 6.79 19.27
C ASP A 163 0.91 5.98 19.61
N GLY A 164 1.07 4.75 20.11
CA GLY A 164 -0.01 3.81 20.39
C GLY A 164 -0.73 3.27 19.14
N GLY A 165 -0.32 3.66 17.93
CA GLY A 165 -0.89 3.13 16.69
C GLY A 165 -0.52 1.66 16.49
N LYS A 166 -1.50 0.81 16.14
CA LYS A 166 -1.33 -0.63 15.93
C LYS A 166 -1.23 -0.98 14.45
N HIS A 167 -1.04 -2.27 14.15
CA HIS A 167 -1.00 -2.76 12.75
C HIS A 167 -2.27 -2.44 11.97
N SER A 168 -3.42 -2.48 12.61
CA SER A 168 -4.68 -2.08 11.99
C SER A 168 -4.67 -0.59 11.63
N GLY A 169 -4.86 -0.27 10.35
CA GLY A 169 -5.01 1.12 9.90
C GLY A 169 -6.17 1.88 10.56
N ALA A 170 -7.13 1.17 11.16
CA ALA A 170 -8.24 1.79 11.90
C ALA A 170 -7.77 2.54 13.18
N THR A 171 -6.56 2.28 13.65
CA THR A 171 -5.97 2.95 14.82
C THR A 171 -5.12 4.17 14.45
N LEU A 172 -4.98 4.45 13.16
CA LEU A 172 -4.17 5.53 12.62
C LEU A 172 -5.08 6.67 12.13
N PRO A 173 -4.65 7.93 12.18
CA PRO A 173 -5.39 9.09 11.69
C PRO A 173 -5.32 9.18 10.15
N LEU A 174 -5.90 8.17 9.46
CA LEU A 174 -5.76 8.03 8.01
C LEU A 174 -6.44 9.13 7.22
N LYS A 175 -7.56 9.67 7.70
CA LYS A 175 -8.24 10.79 7.03
C LYS A 175 -7.35 12.02 6.97
N GLU A 176 -6.79 12.40 8.11
CA GLU A 176 -5.85 13.52 8.21
C GLU A 176 -4.64 13.28 7.33
N PHE A 177 -4.07 12.08 7.42
CA PHE A 177 -2.92 11.69 6.61
C PHE A 177 -3.19 11.82 5.10
N PHE A 178 -4.29 11.28 4.60
CA PHE A 178 -4.65 11.39 3.19
C PHE A 178 -5.00 12.82 2.78
N THR A 179 -5.75 13.56 3.61
CA THR A 179 -6.10 14.95 3.32
C THR A 179 -4.89 15.87 3.17
N GLU A 180 -3.82 15.63 3.95
CA GLU A 180 -2.61 16.43 3.88
C GLU A 180 -1.67 16.05 2.74
N MET A 181 -1.79 14.80 2.23
CA MET A 181 -0.87 14.27 1.24
C MET A 181 -1.45 14.26 -0.18
N LEU A 182 -2.78 14.34 -0.33
CA LEU A 182 -3.50 14.49 -1.60
C LEU A 182 -3.74 15.96 -1.94
#